data_115adfdc68c493b7cf812701a19ce8eb
#
_entry.id   115adfdc68c493b7cf812701a19ce8eb
#
_cell.length_a   1.000
_cell.length_b   1.000
_cell.length_c   1.000
_cell.angle_alpha   90.00
_cell.angle_beta   90.00
_cell.angle_gamma   90.00
#
_symmetry.space_group_name_H-M   'P 1'
#
loop_
_entity.id
_entity.type
_entity.pdbx_description
1 polymer ?
#
loop_
_entity_poly.entity_id
_entity_poly.type
_entity_poly.pdbx_seq_one_letter_code
_entity_poly.pdbx_strand_id
1 'polypeptide(L)' 'MKTNFPNNLVDKHGQPIKEDDVIFDGENYFRIYWNPRQLQVEAISPTYGYLHNLSQDALKSFERIGTFKDCEHLLIVD' A
#
# COMPACT_ATOMS: atom_id res chain seq x y z
N MET A 1 13.64 6.93 13.55
CA MET A 1 13.33 5.51 13.80
C MET A 1 13.34 4.74 12.49
N LYS A 2 14.03 3.61 12.49
CA LYS A 2 14.04 2.76 11.30
C LYS A 2 12.72 2.01 11.14
N THR A 3 12.22 1.98 9.92
CA THR A 3 11.10 1.11 9.59
C THR A 3 11.64 -0.20 9.02
N ASN A 4 10.90 -1.29 9.21
CA ASN A 4 11.22 -2.58 8.60
C ASN A 4 10.52 -2.75 7.25
N PHE A 5 9.85 -1.72 6.78
CA PHE A 5 9.21 -1.76 5.47
C PHE A 5 10.27 -1.96 4.39
N PRO A 6 10.07 -2.91 3.47
CA PRO A 6 11.05 -3.16 2.41
C PRO A 6 11.29 -1.92 1.56
N ASN A 7 12.52 -1.71 1.13
CA ASN A 7 12.90 -0.53 0.35
C ASN A 7 13.05 -0.80 -1.14
N ASN A 8 12.64 -2.00 -1.59
CA ASN A 8 12.81 -2.42 -2.98
C ASN A 8 11.50 -2.77 -3.68
N LEU A 9 10.37 -2.42 -3.09
CA LEU A 9 9.07 -2.70 -3.70
C LEU A 9 8.74 -1.66 -4.76
N VAL A 10 8.17 -2.12 -5.87
CA VAL A 10 7.73 -1.24 -6.95
C VAL A 10 6.33 -1.63 -7.40
N ASP A 11 5.62 -0.68 -7.99
CA ASP A 11 4.28 -0.90 -8.52
C ASP A 11 4.35 -1.45 -9.95
N LYS A 12 3.19 -1.55 -10.61
CA LYS A 12 3.12 -2.11 -11.96
C LYS A 12 3.85 -1.26 -13.01
N HIS A 13 4.15 -0.01 -12.69
CA HIS A 13 4.89 0.90 -13.57
C HIS A 13 6.35 1.05 -13.18
N GLY A 14 6.82 0.28 -12.18
CA GLY A 14 8.18 0.39 -11.70
C GLY A 14 8.41 1.54 -10.74
N GLN A 15 7.37 2.21 -10.27
CA GLN A 15 7.50 3.29 -9.30
C GLN A 15 7.76 2.72 -7.90
N PRO A 16 8.74 3.25 -7.16
CA PRO A 16 9.00 2.79 -5.80
C PRO A 16 7.79 3.00 -4.90
N ILE A 17 7.48 1.97 -4.11
CA ILE A 17 6.41 2.03 -3.11
C ILE A 17 7.05 2.14 -1.74
N LYS A 18 6.57 3.08 -0.94
CA LYS A 18 7.06 3.32 0.42
C LYS A 18 5.94 3.13 1.43
N GLU A 19 6.31 2.96 2.68
CA GLU A 19 5.33 2.86 3.76
C GLU A 19 4.42 4.09 3.76
N ASP A 20 3.11 3.86 3.98
CA ASP A 20 2.06 4.88 3.98
C ASP A 20 1.74 5.46 2.61
N ASP A 21 2.20 4.81 1.53
CA ASP A 21 1.73 5.18 0.20
C ASP A 21 0.31 4.67 -0.03
N VAL A 22 -0.40 5.32 -0.94
CA VAL A 22 -1.71 4.89 -1.41
C VAL A 22 -1.52 4.17 -2.73
N ILE A 23 -2.08 2.98 -2.83
CA ILE A 23 -2.02 2.14 -4.03
C ILE A 23 -3.44 1.82 -4.51
N PHE A 24 -3.59 1.53 -5.79
CA PHE A 24 -4.88 1.35 -6.44
C PHE A 24 -4.83 0.09 -7.31
N ASP A 25 -5.83 -0.78 -7.17
CA ASP A 25 -5.89 -2.03 -7.92
C ASP A 25 -6.83 -1.99 -9.13
N GLY A 26 -7.38 -0.82 -9.44
CA GLY A 26 -8.38 -0.64 -10.49
C GLY A 26 -9.79 -0.50 -9.94
N GLU A 27 -10.02 -0.86 -8.70
CA GLU A 27 -11.33 -0.75 -8.06
C GLU A 27 -11.28 -0.04 -6.72
N ASN A 28 -10.30 -0.37 -5.90
CA ASN A 28 -10.20 0.15 -4.54
C ASN A 28 -8.86 0.79 -4.29
N TYR A 29 -8.85 1.81 -3.43
CA TYR A 29 -7.63 2.46 -2.95
C TYR A 29 -7.26 1.87 -1.61
N PHE A 30 -5.96 1.61 -1.41
CA PHE A 30 -5.42 1.02 -0.19
C PHE A 30 -4.28 1.87 0.33
N ARG A 31 -4.16 1.94 1.66
CA ARG A 31 -2.98 2.48 2.32
C ARG A 31 -2.08 1.30 2.69
N ILE A 32 -0.84 1.30 2.20
CA ILE A 32 0.11 0.23 2.47
C ILE A 32 0.89 0.54 3.74
N TYR A 33 1.20 -0.48 4.54
CA TYR A 33 1.90 -0.30 5.80
C TYR A 33 2.64 -1.58 6.19
N TRP A 34 3.51 -1.45 7.19
CA TRP A 34 4.24 -2.58 7.76
C TRP A 34 3.52 -3.07 9.02
N ASN A 35 3.29 -4.38 9.09
CA ASN A 35 2.73 -5.01 10.29
C ASN A 35 3.87 -5.64 11.08
N PRO A 36 4.28 -5.03 12.20
CA PRO A 36 5.43 -5.52 12.97
C PRO A 36 5.14 -6.83 13.72
N ARG A 37 3.88 -7.16 13.94
CA ARG A 37 3.53 -8.42 14.63
C ARG A 37 3.68 -9.61 13.71
N GLN A 38 3.27 -9.46 12.45
CA GLN A 38 3.32 -10.51 11.46
C GLN A 38 4.57 -10.43 10.59
N LEU A 39 5.35 -9.38 10.74
CA LEU A 39 6.56 -9.11 9.95
C LEU A 39 6.25 -9.16 8.46
N GLN A 40 5.23 -8.46 8.03
CA GLN A 40 4.79 -8.48 6.64
C GLN A 40 4.21 -7.15 6.23
N VAL A 41 4.18 -6.92 4.91
CA VAL A 41 3.54 -5.76 4.31
C VAL A 41 2.06 -6.03 4.18
N GLU A 42 1.25 -5.07 4.59
CA GLU A 42 -0.21 -5.15 4.53
C GLU A 42 -0.76 -3.86 3.96
N ALA A 43 -2.03 -3.89 3.59
CA ALA A 43 -2.72 -2.70 3.14
C ALA A 43 -4.16 -2.72 3.63
N ILE A 44 -4.73 -1.53 3.79
CA ILE A 44 -6.11 -1.39 4.26
C ILE A 44 -6.86 -0.45 3.34
N SER A 45 -8.10 -0.84 3.03
CA SER A 45 -9.04 -0.02 2.26
C SER A 45 -10.35 0.10 3.04
N PRO A 46 -10.93 1.29 3.13
CA PRO A 46 -12.22 1.46 3.82
C PRO A 46 -13.37 0.75 3.12
N THR A 47 -13.22 0.43 1.84
CA THR A 47 -14.28 -0.23 1.06
C THR A 47 -14.04 -1.73 0.90
N TYR A 48 -12.79 -2.16 0.90
CA TYR A 48 -12.45 -3.57 0.67
C TYR A 48 -12.09 -4.30 1.97
N GLY A 49 -11.35 -3.63 2.87
CA GLY A 49 -10.82 -4.24 4.08
C GLY A 49 -9.31 -4.40 3.99
N TYR A 50 -8.80 -5.50 4.53
CA TYR A 50 -7.36 -5.72 4.66
C TYR A 50 -6.82 -6.65 3.58
N LEU A 51 -5.60 -6.34 3.11
CA LEU A 51 -4.78 -7.26 2.33
C LEU A 51 -3.56 -7.62 3.17
N HIS A 52 -3.24 -8.92 3.23
CA HIS A 52 -2.17 -9.43 4.07
C HIS A 52 -1.03 -9.99 3.22
N ASN A 53 0.18 -9.94 3.77
CA ASN A 53 1.36 -10.58 3.20
C ASN A 53 1.58 -10.19 1.73
N LEU A 54 1.61 -8.89 1.47
CA LEU A 54 1.81 -8.38 0.13
C LEU A 54 3.26 -8.55 -0.30
N SER A 55 3.49 -9.30 -1.36
CA SER A 55 4.79 -9.51 -1.95
C SER A 55 4.98 -8.57 -3.15
N GLN A 56 6.21 -8.53 -3.68
CA GLN A 56 6.48 -7.78 -4.90
C GLN A 56 5.60 -8.27 -6.06
N ASP A 57 5.36 -9.58 -6.14
CA ASP A 57 4.48 -10.12 -7.19
C ASP A 57 3.05 -9.59 -7.06
N ALA A 58 2.54 -9.53 -5.85
CA ALA A 58 1.19 -8.99 -5.61
C ALA A 58 1.12 -7.51 -5.99
N LEU A 59 2.18 -6.75 -5.68
CA LEU A 59 2.21 -5.31 -5.93
C LEU A 59 2.33 -4.96 -7.41
N LYS A 60 2.69 -5.89 -8.27
CA LYS A 60 2.70 -5.67 -9.72
C LYS A 60 1.31 -5.42 -10.29
N SER A 61 0.27 -5.74 -9.54
CA SER A 61 -1.11 -5.49 -9.96
C SER A 61 -1.63 -4.14 -9.48
N PHE A 62 -0.81 -3.39 -8.76
CA PHE A 62 -1.23 -2.12 -8.14
C PHE A 62 -0.48 -0.96 -8.75
N GLU A 63 -1.12 0.20 -8.74
CA GLU A 63 -0.51 1.46 -9.15
C GLU A 63 -0.32 2.34 -7.93
N ARG A 64 0.90 2.87 -7.74
CA ARG A 64 1.14 3.85 -6.68
C ARG A 64 0.52 5.19 -7.08
N ILE A 65 -0.33 5.72 -6.22
CA ILE A 65 -1.04 6.98 -6.48
C ILE A 65 -0.30 8.16 -5.85
N GLY A 66 0.20 7.98 -4.63
CA GLY A 66 0.90 9.03 -3.90
C GLY A 66 1.06 8.64 -2.45
N THR A 67 1.44 9.60 -1.60
CA THR A 67 1.53 9.37 -0.17
C THR A 67 0.13 9.44 0.45
N PHE A 68 -0.05 8.78 1.59
CA PHE A 68 -1.32 8.85 2.31
C PHE A 68 -1.69 10.30 2.63
N LYS A 69 -0.70 11.10 3.03
CA LYS A 69 -0.93 12.49 3.39
C LYS A 69 -1.55 13.29 2.24
N ASP A 70 -1.12 13.01 1.01
CA ASP A 70 -1.62 13.73 -0.16
C ASP A 70 -2.90 13.12 -0.72
N CYS A 71 -3.17 11.86 -0.41
CA CYS A 71 -4.24 11.10 -1.03
C CYS A 71 -5.29 10.59 -0.04
N GLU A 72 -5.30 11.12 1.18
CA GLU A 72 -6.21 10.61 2.22
C GLU A 72 -7.68 10.77 1.83
N HIS A 73 -8.00 11.74 1.01
CA HIS A 73 -9.38 11.94 0.53
C HIS A 73 -9.89 10.73 -0.29
N LEU A 74 -8.98 9.94 -0.86
CA LEU A 74 -9.34 8.74 -1.62
C LEU A 74 -9.70 7.56 -0.69
N LEU A 75 -9.38 7.68 0.59
CA LEU A 75 -9.63 6.64 1.58
C LEU A 75 -10.75 7.02 2.55
N ILE A 76 -11.45 8.11 2.28
CA ILE A 76 -12.57 8.55 3.10
C ILE A 76 -13.86 7.97 2.49
N VAL A 77 -14.66 7.34 3.34
CA VAL A 77 -15.96 6.79 2.96
C VAL A 77 -17.04 7.57 3.69
N ASP A 78 -17.94 8.14 2.93
CA ASP A 78 -19.08 8.89 3.47
C ASP A 78 -20.22 7.96 3.83
#